data_60db897d4e8efb28e0e55e7dc4029d89
#
_entry.id   60db897d4e8efb28e0e55e7dc4029d89
#
_cell.length_a   1.000
_cell.length_b   1.000
_cell.length_c   1.000
_cell.angle_alpha   90.00
_cell.angle_beta   90.00
_cell.angle_gamma   90.00
#
_symmetry.space_group_name_H-M   'P 1'
#
loop_
_entity.id
_entity.type
_entity.pdbx_description
1 polymer ?
#
loop_
_entity_poly.entity_id
_entity_poly.type
_entity_poly.pdbx_seq_one_letter_code
_entity_poly.pdbx_strand_id
1 'polypeptide(L)'
;MGRTGQFFSFQKFNVKPDIVCLGKALSSTLPLSAVAGPKKLLKSWPSGIHTSTFQGNPVACALSTSTINQIIQNNLLDRVKEIENILKDSLFTLNQAIFIKEIRVFGAQAGIEFINSQGNPNKEIVVKLVKKLLLKKIIVYAGGEKGNVLMLIPPIIIKYINLKKSLNIIIKEILI
;
A
#
# COMPACT_ATOMS: atom_id res chain seq x y z
N MET A 1 -2.97 -6.10 5.13
CA MET A 1 -4.22 -5.87 5.86
C MET A 1 -4.42 -4.37 6.04
N GLY A 2 -5.65 -3.89 6.04
CA GLY A 2 -6.05 -2.52 6.36
C GLY A 2 -5.76 -1.42 5.32
N ARG A 3 -4.80 -1.61 4.41
CA ARG A 3 -4.28 -0.57 3.49
C ARG A 3 -5.34 0.13 2.64
N THR A 4 -6.43 -0.55 2.31
CA THR A 4 -7.47 -0.07 1.40
C THR A 4 -8.72 0.47 2.12
N GLY A 5 -8.68 0.61 3.46
CA GLY A 5 -9.84 1.00 4.26
C GLY A 5 -10.84 -0.13 4.51
N GLN A 6 -10.49 -1.34 4.09
CA GLN A 6 -11.12 -2.59 4.46
C GLN A 6 -10.06 -3.52 5.03
N PHE A 7 -10.45 -4.50 5.84
CA PHE A 7 -9.50 -5.44 6.44
C PHE A 7 -8.73 -6.20 5.36
N PHE A 8 -9.44 -6.65 4.32
CA PHE A 8 -8.88 -7.22 3.10
C PHE A 8 -9.38 -6.45 1.87
N SER A 9 -8.51 -6.26 0.89
CA SER A 9 -8.82 -5.47 -0.32
C SER A 9 -9.98 -6.04 -1.13
N PHE A 10 -10.14 -7.36 -1.18
CA PHE A 10 -11.24 -8.01 -1.92
C PHE A 10 -12.64 -7.62 -1.40
N GLN A 11 -12.75 -7.24 -0.13
CA GLN A 11 -14.02 -6.79 0.45
C GLN A 11 -14.54 -5.50 -0.23
N LYS A 12 -13.63 -4.66 -0.75
CA LYS A 12 -14.00 -3.42 -1.45
C LYS A 12 -14.64 -3.68 -2.82
N PHE A 13 -14.43 -4.87 -3.37
CA PHE A 13 -14.93 -5.29 -4.68
C PHE A 13 -16.07 -6.31 -4.60
N ASN A 14 -16.58 -6.58 -3.41
CA ASN A 14 -17.59 -7.63 -3.15
C ASN A 14 -17.19 -9.02 -3.68
N VAL A 15 -15.88 -9.28 -3.75
CA VAL A 15 -15.35 -10.60 -4.14
C VAL A 15 -15.26 -11.47 -2.89
N LYS A 16 -15.66 -12.72 -3.01
CA LYS A 16 -15.54 -13.73 -1.94
C LYS A 16 -14.56 -14.82 -2.40
N PRO A 17 -13.28 -14.72 -2.08
CA PRO A 17 -12.29 -15.72 -2.48
C PRO A 17 -12.50 -17.02 -1.68
N ASP A 18 -12.22 -18.17 -2.29
CA ASP A 18 -12.21 -19.46 -1.61
C ASP A 18 -10.97 -19.64 -0.74
N ILE A 19 -9.82 -19.13 -1.19
CA ILE A 19 -8.55 -19.20 -0.47
C ILE A 19 -7.92 -17.81 -0.45
N VAL A 20 -7.39 -17.42 0.71
CA VAL A 20 -6.68 -16.16 0.93
C VAL A 20 -5.27 -16.46 1.44
N CYS A 21 -4.26 -16.00 0.69
CA CYS A 21 -2.88 -16.02 1.13
C CYS A 21 -2.52 -14.70 1.83
N LEU A 22 -2.01 -14.78 3.04
CA LEU A 22 -1.68 -13.66 3.90
C LEU A 22 -0.18 -13.64 4.19
N GLY A 23 0.40 -12.46 4.28
CA GLY A 23 1.82 -12.27 4.61
C GLY A 23 2.13 -10.80 4.89
N LYS A 24 3.40 -10.40 4.72
CA LYS A 24 3.87 -9.03 4.94
C LYS A 24 3.43 -8.48 6.31
N ALA A 25 2.51 -7.50 6.30
CA ALA A 25 1.98 -6.87 7.51
C ALA A 25 1.13 -7.80 8.41
N LEU A 26 1.07 -9.09 8.14
CA LEU A 26 0.38 -10.04 9.04
C LEU A 26 1.02 -10.05 10.42
N SER A 27 2.35 -10.06 10.50
CA SER A 27 3.10 -10.08 11.76
C SER A 27 3.90 -8.78 12.02
N SER A 28 3.74 -7.74 11.21
CA SER A 28 4.43 -6.45 11.31
C SER A 28 5.96 -6.51 11.33
N THR A 29 6.59 -7.36 12.11
CA THR A 29 8.04 -7.36 12.38
C THR A 29 8.73 -8.69 12.03
N LEU A 30 8.13 -9.83 12.38
CA LEU A 30 8.70 -11.15 12.11
C LEU A 30 8.07 -11.80 10.88
N PRO A 31 8.83 -12.61 10.12
CA PRO A 31 8.28 -13.34 8.98
C PRO A 31 7.15 -14.28 9.43
N LEU A 32 5.95 -14.02 8.90
CA LEU A 32 4.78 -14.87 9.09
C LEU A 32 3.92 -14.82 7.85
N SER A 33 3.48 -15.97 7.39
CA SER A 33 2.46 -16.10 6.37
C SER A 33 1.37 -17.07 6.81
N ALA A 34 0.20 -16.94 6.22
CA ALA A 34 -0.92 -17.83 6.48
C ALA A 34 -1.72 -18.06 5.21
N VAL A 35 -2.36 -19.22 5.13
CA VAL A 35 -3.37 -19.52 4.15
C VAL A 35 -4.68 -19.76 4.90
N ALA A 36 -5.72 -19.03 4.52
CA ALA A 36 -7.06 -19.14 5.09
C ALA A 36 -8.03 -19.61 4.02
N GLY A 37 -8.91 -20.56 4.36
CA GLY A 37 -9.91 -21.09 3.45
C GLY A 37 -10.81 -22.13 4.10
N PRO A 38 -11.78 -22.68 3.36
CA PRO A 38 -12.68 -23.71 3.86
C PRO A 38 -11.91 -24.95 4.33
N LYS A 39 -12.31 -25.49 5.47
CA LYS A 39 -11.70 -26.70 6.06
C LYS A 39 -11.60 -27.86 5.05
N LYS A 40 -12.60 -28.03 4.19
CA LYS A 40 -12.63 -29.09 3.16
C LYS A 40 -11.45 -28.97 2.20
N LEU A 41 -11.13 -27.76 1.74
CA LEU A 41 -10.01 -27.52 0.83
C LEU A 41 -8.67 -27.68 1.55
N LEU A 42 -8.51 -27.08 2.73
CA LEU A 42 -7.24 -27.14 3.46
C LEU A 42 -6.91 -28.55 3.97
N LYS A 43 -7.92 -29.38 4.27
CA LYS A 43 -7.73 -30.78 4.69
C LYS A 43 -7.53 -31.75 3.52
N SER A 44 -7.69 -31.35 2.27
CA SER A 44 -7.42 -32.21 1.11
C SER A 44 -5.92 -32.43 0.88
N TRP A 45 -5.06 -31.65 1.51
CA TRP A 45 -3.62 -31.87 1.45
C TRP A 45 -3.20 -33.10 2.24
N PRO A 46 -2.37 -33.96 1.65
CA PRO A 46 -1.76 -35.08 2.38
C PRO A 46 -0.96 -34.59 3.58
N SER A 47 -0.97 -35.37 4.66
CA SER A 47 -0.18 -35.05 5.85
C SER A 47 1.31 -34.94 5.50
N GLY A 48 1.98 -33.91 6.02
CA GLY A 48 3.42 -33.69 5.84
C GLY A 48 3.85 -33.05 4.51
N ILE A 49 2.93 -32.78 3.58
CA ILE A 49 3.28 -32.19 2.27
C ILE A 49 3.77 -30.73 2.38
N HIS A 50 3.29 -30.02 3.39
CA HIS A 50 3.71 -28.65 3.69
C HIS A 50 4.19 -28.59 5.13
N THR A 51 5.49 -28.43 5.29
CA THR A 51 6.14 -28.30 6.60
C THR A 51 7.28 -27.30 6.53
N SER A 52 7.51 -26.60 7.62
CA SER A 52 8.64 -25.67 7.80
C SER A 52 9.02 -25.65 9.28
N THR A 53 10.32 -25.63 9.56
CA THR A 53 10.86 -25.60 10.92
C THR A 53 10.32 -24.43 11.76
N PHE A 54 10.08 -23.28 11.13
CA PHE A 54 9.61 -22.06 11.81
C PHE A 54 8.12 -21.79 11.64
N GLN A 55 7.35 -22.72 11.08
CA GLN A 55 5.90 -22.49 10.91
C GLN A 55 5.22 -22.36 12.28
N GLY A 56 4.27 -21.45 12.36
CA GLY A 56 3.52 -21.22 13.59
C GLY A 56 4.37 -20.69 14.76
N ASN A 57 5.49 -20.01 14.45
CA ASN A 57 6.34 -19.41 15.49
C ASN A 57 5.49 -18.60 16.49
N PRO A 58 5.51 -18.93 17.79
CA PRO A 58 4.60 -18.35 18.78
C PRO A 58 4.79 -16.83 18.94
N VAL A 59 6.02 -16.32 18.82
CA VAL A 59 6.30 -14.89 18.90
C VAL A 59 5.71 -14.16 17.69
N ALA A 60 5.90 -14.69 16.49
CA ALA A 60 5.31 -14.11 15.28
C ALA A 60 3.77 -14.15 15.31
N CYS A 61 3.17 -15.22 15.84
CA CYS A 61 1.72 -15.31 16.03
C CYS A 61 1.19 -14.31 17.06
N ALA A 62 1.90 -14.10 18.17
CA ALA A 62 1.55 -13.10 19.17
C ALA A 62 1.60 -11.68 18.58
N LEU A 63 2.64 -11.36 17.81
CA LEU A 63 2.77 -10.08 17.09
C LEU A 63 1.65 -9.90 16.05
N SER A 64 1.27 -10.97 15.34
CA SER A 64 0.14 -10.94 14.41
C SER A 64 -1.16 -10.61 15.11
N THR A 65 -1.44 -11.27 16.23
CA THR A 65 -2.63 -10.98 17.06
C THR A 65 -2.64 -9.54 17.54
N SER A 66 -1.50 -9.04 18.04
CA SER A 66 -1.36 -7.63 18.44
C SER A 66 -1.61 -6.68 17.26
N THR A 67 -1.04 -6.95 16.08
CA THR A 67 -1.24 -6.12 14.87
C THR A 67 -2.71 -6.07 14.47
N ILE A 68 -3.40 -7.21 14.47
CA ILE A 68 -4.83 -7.29 14.14
C ILE A 68 -5.65 -6.48 15.16
N ASN A 69 -5.38 -6.67 16.46
CA ASN A 69 -6.06 -5.94 17.51
C ASN A 69 -5.83 -4.43 17.42
N GLN A 70 -4.63 -3.97 17.09
CA GLN A 70 -4.33 -2.55 16.87
C GLN A 70 -5.16 -1.97 15.71
N ILE A 71 -5.31 -2.70 14.60
CA ILE A 71 -6.12 -2.25 13.47
C ILE A 71 -7.58 -2.07 13.89
N ILE A 72 -8.12 -3.01 14.66
CA ILE A 72 -9.54 -3.01 15.09
C ILE A 72 -9.77 -1.97 16.17
N GLN A 73 -9.01 -2.03 17.28
CA GLN A 73 -9.24 -1.20 18.47
C GLN A 73 -8.99 0.29 18.24
N ASN A 74 -8.06 0.63 17.35
CA ASN A 74 -7.75 2.02 17.02
C ASN A 74 -8.50 2.54 15.77
N ASN A 75 -9.51 1.83 15.28
CA ASN A 75 -10.32 2.21 14.11
C ASN A 75 -9.46 2.59 12.89
N LEU A 76 -8.34 1.87 12.67
CA LEU A 76 -7.39 2.23 11.62
C LEU A 76 -7.96 2.10 10.22
N LEU A 77 -9.03 1.33 10.02
CA LEU A 77 -9.70 1.22 8.71
C LEU A 77 -10.39 2.54 8.32
N ASP A 78 -11.05 3.21 9.28
CA ASP A 78 -11.68 4.52 9.03
C ASP A 78 -10.62 5.60 8.85
N ARG A 79 -9.55 5.55 9.63
CA ARG A 79 -8.39 6.41 9.43
C ARG A 79 -7.79 6.30 8.02
N VAL A 80 -7.77 5.11 7.43
CA VAL A 80 -7.30 4.91 6.05
C VAL A 80 -8.23 5.59 5.04
N LYS A 81 -9.54 5.61 5.28
CA LYS A 81 -10.49 6.36 4.43
C LYS A 81 -10.23 7.87 4.48
N GLU A 82 -9.90 8.40 5.66
CA GLU A 82 -9.52 9.81 5.80
C GLU A 82 -8.20 10.11 5.07
N ILE A 83 -7.20 9.23 5.16
CA ILE A 83 -5.95 9.34 4.39
C ILE A 83 -6.25 9.30 2.88
N GLU A 84 -7.14 8.43 2.43
CA GLU A 84 -7.58 8.35 1.03
C GLU A 84 -8.14 9.68 0.55
N ASN A 85 -9.00 10.33 1.34
CA ASN A 85 -9.57 11.63 1.01
C ASN A 85 -8.48 12.71 0.93
N ILE A 86 -7.58 12.77 1.92
CA ILE A 86 -6.46 13.72 1.91
C ILE A 86 -5.59 13.54 0.66
N LEU A 87 -5.31 12.28 0.26
CA LEU A 87 -4.55 11.99 -0.94
C LEU A 87 -5.28 12.45 -2.20
N LYS A 88 -6.59 12.18 -2.32
CA LYS A 88 -7.43 12.61 -3.45
C LYS A 88 -7.46 14.13 -3.57
N ASP A 89 -7.81 14.82 -2.49
CA ASP A 89 -7.94 16.28 -2.46
C ASP A 89 -6.63 16.97 -2.84
N SER A 90 -5.49 16.42 -2.38
CA SER A 90 -4.19 17.01 -2.68
C SER A 90 -3.70 16.67 -4.09
N LEU A 91 -3.76 15.40 -4.50
CA LEU A 91 -3.12 14.96 -5.74
C LEU A 91 -3.95 15.26 -6.98
N PHE A 92 -5.27 15.28 -6.90
CA PHE A 92 -6.11 15.58 -8.06
C PHE A 92 -5.97 17.01 -8.58
N THR A 93 -5.34 17.91 -7.82
CA THR A 93 -4.90 19.22 -8.31
C THR A 93 -3.90 19.11 -9.47
N LEU A 94 -3.24 17.97 -9.61
CA LEU A 94 -2.26 17.69 -10.67
C LEU A 94 -2.88 17.11 -11.95
N ASN A 95 -4.19 16.83 -12.00
CA ASN A 95 -4.85 16.17 -13.14
C ASN A 95 -4.77 16.96 -14.45
N GLN A 96 -4.49 18.26 -14.40
CA GLN A 96 -4.34 19.10 -15.59
C GLN A 96 -2.90 19.13 -16.14
N ALA A 97 -1.94 18.48 -15.45
CA ALA A 97 -0.56 18.46 -15.91
C ALA A 97 -0.38 17.50 -17.08
N ILE A 98 0.03 18.01 -18.24
CA ILE A 98 0.14 17.26 -19.52
C ILE A 98 1.10 16.07 -19.48
N PHE A 99 2.02 16.06 -18.53
CA PHE A 99 2.99 14.97 -18.31
C PHE A 99 2.49 13.90 -17.32
N ILE A 100 1.28 14.06 -16.79
CA ILE A 100 0.62 13.06 -15.94
C ILE A 100 -0.48 12.40 -16.76
N LYS A 101 -0.40 11.06 -16.88
CA LYS A 101 -1.41 10.27 -17.58
C LYS A 101 -2.60 9.97 -16.69
N GLU A 102 -2.32 9.59 -15.43
CA GLU A 102 -3.36 9.16 -14.51
C GLU A 102 -2.87 9.28 -13.06
N ILE A 103 -3.81 9.61 -12.16
CA ILE A 103 -3.61 9.56 -10.71
C ILE A 103 -4.61 8.58 -10.13
N ARG A 104 -4.10 7.52 -9.52
CA ARG A 104 -4.89 6.48 -8.85
C ARG A 104 -4.70 6.57 -7.35
N VAL A 105 -5.79 6.65 -6.60
CA VAL A 105 -5.78 6.62 -5.13
C VAL A 105 -6.69 5.51 -4.64
N PHE A 106 -6.16 4.65 -3.78
CA PHE A 106 -6.89 3.50 -3.26
C PHE A 106 -6.50 3.22 -1.80
N GLY A 107 -7.30 3.72 -0.86
CA GLY A 107 -6.95 3.72 0.55
C GLY A 107 -5.71 4.56 0.84
N ALA A 108 -4.85 4.09 1.73
CA ALA A 108 -3.60 4.79 2.08
C ALA A 108 -2.47 4.48 1.08
N GLN A 109 -2.76 4.56 -0.20
CA GLN A 109 -1.78 4.45 -1.29
C GLN A 109 -2.23 5.22 -2.51
N ALA A 110 -1.27 5.79 -3.24
CA ALA A 110 -1.50 6.48 -4.49
C ALA A 110 -0.40 6.17 -5.50
N GLY A 111 -0.75 6.23 -6.77
CA GLY A 111 0.17 6.14 -7.90
C GLY A 111 -0.07 7.30 -8.85
N ILE A 112 0.99 8.00 -9.25
CA ILE A 112 0.98 9.07 -10.24
C ILE A 112 1.75 8.56 -11.45
N GLU A 113 1.06 8.36 -12.56
CA GLU A 113 1.65 7.80 -13.79
C GLU A 113 2.13 8.92 -14.70
N PHE A 114 3.43 8.90 -15.03
CA PHE A 114 4.08 9.90 -15.84
C PHE A 114 4.29 9.46 -17.29
N ILE A 115 4.08 10.40 -18.21
CA ILE A 115 4.34 10.24 -19.66
C ILE A 115 5.22 11.38 -20.16
N ASN A 116 5.86 11.16 -21.30
CA ASN A 116 6.57 12.22 -22.04
C ASN A 116 5.64 12.94 -23.03
N SER A 117 6.15 13.91 -23.76
CA SER A 117 5.40 14.70 -24.76
C SER A 117 4.82 13.86 -25.92
N GLN A 118 5.32 12.65 -26.11
CA GLN A 118 4.83 11.70 -27.13
C GLN A 118 3.79 10.72 -26.56
N GLY A 119 3.41 10.85 -25.26
CA GLY A 119 2.49 9.94 -24.59
C GLY A 119 3.11 8.62 -24.09
N ASN A 120 4.43 8.44 -24.25
CA ASN A 120 5.12 7.24 -23.80
C ASN A 120 5.45 7.28 -22.29
N PRO A 121 5.55 6.13 -21.61
CA PRO A 121 5.94 6.05 -20.20
C PRO A 121 7.26 6.77 -19.91
N ASN A 122 7.27 7.66 -18.92
CA ASN A 122 8.46 8.43 -18.54
C ASN A 122 9.05 7.97 -17.20
N LYS A 123 9.88 6.94 -17.23
CA LYS A 123 10.61 6.42 -16.08
C LYS A 123 11.62 7.44 -15.53
N GLU A 124 12.25 8.22 -16.40
CA GLU A 124 13.35 9.11 -16.01
C GLU A 124 12.89 10.19 -15.04
N ILE A 125 11.72 10.80 -15.29
CA ILE A 125 11.15 11.80 -14.38
C ILE A 125 10.87 11.19 -13.00
N VAL A 126 10.36 9.96 -12.95
CA VAL A 126 10.07 9.29 -11.68
C VAL A 126 11.35 9.05 -10.88
N VAL A 127 12.41 8.58 -11.54
CA VAL A 127 13.71 8.37 -10.89
C VAL A 127 14.30 9.69 -10.37
N LYS A 128 14.19 10.78 -11.15
CA LYS A 128 14.61 12.12 -10.70
C LYS A 128 13.81 12.58 -9.49
N LEU A 129 12.48 12.43 -9.52
CA LEU A 129 11.60 12.79 -8.39
C LEU A 129 11.92 11.99 -7.13
N VAL A 130 12.12 10.67 -7.24
CA VAL A 130 12.49 9.83 -6.09
C VAL A 130 13.78 10.34 -5.45
N LYS A 131 14.82 10.67 -6.24
CA LYS A 131 16.07 11.22 -5.72
C LYS A 131 15.90 12.60 -5.09
N LYS A 132 15.17 13.51 -5.72
CA LYS A 132 14.90 14.86 -5.19
C LYS A 132 14.11 14.79 -3.86
N LEU A 133 13.09 13.95 -3.80
CA LEU A 133 12.26 13.80 -2.60
C LEU A 133 13.04 13.15 -1.45
N LEU A 134 13.95 12.22 -1.74
CA LEU A 134 14.82 11.63 -0.74
C LEU A 134 15.72 12.69 -0.07
N LEU A 135 16.26 13.63 -0.84
CA LEU A 135 17.04 14.78 -0.28
C LEU A 135 16.17 15.66 0.61
N LYS A 136 14.86 15.70 0.39
CA LYS A 136 13.88 16.38 1.24
C LYS A 136 13.33 15.50 2.38
N LYS A 137 13.96 14.35 2.64
CA LYS A 137 13.60 13.37 3.68
C LYS A 137 12.21 12.76 3.47
N ILE A 138 11.77 12.66 2.22
CA ILE A 138 10.52 12.00 1.82
C ILE A 138 10.87 10.75 1.01
N ILE A 139 10.47 9.58 1.53
CA ILE A 139 10.69 8.30 0.88
C ILE A 139 9.45 7.96 0.03
N VAL A 140 9.66 7.82 -1.26
CA VAL A 140 8.67 7.38 -2.25
C VAL A 140 9.31 6.32 -3.16
N TYR A 141 8.52 5.62 -3.95
CA TYR A 141 9.01 4.53 -4.79
C TYR A 141 8.66 4.75 -6.26
N ALA A 142 9.55 4.30 -7.14
CA ALA A 142 9.21 4.07 -8.53
C ALA A 142 8.49 2.72 -8.66
N GLY A 143 7.39 2.68 -9.38
CA GLY A 143 6.57 1.49 -9.61
C GLY A 143 5.96 1.48 -11.00
N GLY A 144 5.00 0.55 -11.20
CA GLY A 144 4.41 0.27 -12.50
C GLY A 144 5.32 -0.61 -13.36
N GLU A 145 4.75 -1.28 -14.34
CA GLU A 145 5.48 -2.21 -15.21
C GLU A 145 6.64 -1.53 -15.96
N LYS A 146 6.45 -0.27 -16.35
CA LYS A 146 7.45 0.55 -17.06
C LYS A 146 8.29 1.43 -16.13
N GLY A 147 8.11 1.34 -14.81
CA GLY A 147 8.82 2.17 -13.83
C GLY A 147 8.45 3.67 -13.86
N ASN A 148 7.35 4.03 -14.50
CA ASN A 148 6.88 5.40 -14.73
C ASN A 148 5.80 5.88 -13.74
N VAL A 149 5.58 5.12 -12.66
CA VAL A 149 4.61 5.47 -11.62
C VAL A 149 5.34 5.90 -10.35
N LEU A 150 5.09 7.10 -9.87
CA LEU A 150 5.52 7.53 -8.54
C LEU A 150 4.53 7.00 -7.52
N MET A 151 4.98 6.12 -6.62
CA MET A 151 4.14 5.46 -5.63
C MET A 151 4.28 6.12 -4.27
N LEU A 152 3.15 6.54 -3.70
CA LEU A 152 3.02 7.11 -2.37
C LEU A 152 2.31 6.10 -1.47
N ILE A 153 3.00 5.62 -0.43
CA ILE A 153 2.50 4.59 0.48
C ILE A 153 2.74 5.04 1.93
N PRO A 154 2.02 6.07 2.41
CA PRO A 154 2.22 6.56 3.77
C PRO A 154 1.83 5.51 4.81
N PRO A 155 2.51 5.48 5.97
CA PRO A 155 2.06 4.67 7.10
C PRO A 155 0.62 5.03 7.48
N ILE A 156 -0.22 4.03 7.78
CA ILE A 156 -1.63 4.29 8.15
C ILE A 156 -1.78 5.05 9.48
N ILE A 157 -0.71 5.11 10.28
CA ILE A 157 -0.64 5.85 11.54
C ILE A 157 0.02 7.23 11.40
N ILE A 158 0.35 7.67 10.18
CA ILE A 158 0.99 8.98 9.93
C ILE A 158 0.12 10.11 10.49
N LYS A 159 0.73 11.10 11.14
CA LYS A 159 0.00 12.31 11.56
C LYS A 159 -0.46 13.08 10.32
N TYR A 160 -1.73 13.50 10.26
CA TYR A 160 -2.30 14.20 9.09
C TYR A 160 -1.52 15.45 8.71
N ILE A 161 -1.01 16.18 9.71
CA ILE A 161 -0.16 17.35 9.47
C ILE A 161 1.11 17.00 8.68
N ASN A 162 1.73 15.86 9.01
CA ASN A 162 2.93 15.40 8.31
C ASN A 162 2.59 14.90 6.90
N LEU A 163 1.45 14.19 6.74
CA LEU A 163 0.97 13.77 5.43
C LEU A 163 0.77 14.98 4.52
N LYS A 164 0.00 15.98 4.97
CA LYS A 164 -0.26 17.20 4.21
C LYS A 164 1.01 17.98 3.86
N LYS A 165 1.94 18.13 4.81
CA LYS A 165 3.25 18.76 4.57
C LYS A 165 4.05 18.02 3.49
N SER A 166 4.09 16.68 3.57
CA SER A 166 4.79 15.86 2.58
C SER A 166 4.15 15.95 1.21
N LEU A 167 2.83 15.93 1.12
CA LEU A 167 2.10 16.09 -0.14
C LEU A 167 2.36 17.43 -0.80
N ASN A 168 2.37 18.53 -0.03
CA ASN A 168 2.70 19.87 -0.55
C ASN A 168 4.12 19.90 -1.15
N ILE A 169 5.10 19.26 -0.50
CA ILE A 169 6.47 19.17 -1.02
C ILE A 169 6.49 18.33 -2.31
N ILE A 170 5.80 17.18 -2.31
CA ILE A 170 5.74 16.28 -3.49
C ILE A 170 5.12 17.01 -4.68
N ILE A 171 3.98 17.68 -4.49
CA ILE A 171 3.29 18.43 -5.54
C ILE A 171 4.19 19.54 -6.09
N LYS A 172 4.86 20.28 -5.20
CA LYS A 172 5.80 21.34 -5.63
C LYS A 172 6.93 20.77 -6.48
N GLU A 173 7.52 19.62 -6.10
CA GLU A 173 8.62 19.01 -6.86
C GLU A 173 8.16 18.42 -8.21
N ILE A 174 6.90 18.05 -8.33
CA ILE A 174 6.31 17.57 -9.58
C ILE A 174 6.08 18.72 -10.57
N LEU A 175 5.75 19.92 -10.07
CA LEU A 175 5.43 21.09 -10.90
C LEU A 175 6.64 21.95 -11.30
N ILE A 176 7.83 21.68 -10.73
CA ILE A 176 9.11 22.34 -11.07
C ILE A 176 9.88 21.49 -12.10
#